data_4bdbf6bdbbf48afe557f365d7aa7c2da
#
_entry.id   4bdbf6bdbbf48afe557f365d7aa7c2da
#
_cell.length_a   1.000
_cell.length_b   1.000
_cell.length_c   1.000
_cell.angle_alpha   90.00
_cell.angle_beta   90.00
_cell.angle_gamma   90.00
#
_symmetry.space_group_name_H-M   'P 1'
#
loop_
_entity.id
_entity.type
_entity.pdbx_description
1 polymer ?
#
loop_
_entity_poly.entity_id
_entity_poly.type
_entity_poly.pdbx_seq_one_letter_code
_entity_poly.pdbx_strand_id
1 'polypeptide(L)'
;MNEYINLTPENIANEHICCAIWDPKHQCGVDRKKEWIKNKFKDGHVFRKFNDRWKIFIEYEPIETAWVPINGKNYEYIYCLWVAWSFKWKWIARELLEYAINDAKEKKMSGICTLVAKKKKPFLWEKKFFEHFWFKAVDAVEDYEKIDERRNNTITIRTWMNILI
;
A
#
# COMPACT_ATOMS: atom_id res chain seq x y z
N MET A 1 -2.11 1.29 24.47
CA MET A 1 -1.99 0.30 23.36
C MET A 1 -2.69 0.93 22.17
N ASN A 2 -2.02 1.04 21.03
CA ASN A 2 -2.66 1.57 19.84
C ASN A 2 -3.70 0.56 19.36
N GLU A 3 -4.94 0.98 19.18
CA GLU A 3 -5.99 0.11 18.70
C GLU A 3 -6.09 0.20 17.19
N TYR A 4 -5.96 -0.92 16.50
CA TYR A 4 -6.11 -1.02 15.05
C TYR A 4 -7.29 -1.90 14.68
N ILE A 5 -7.96 -1.56 13.59
CA ILE A 5 -9.01 -2.38 12.99
C ILE A 5 -8.65 -2.76 11.56
N ASN A 6 -9.07 -3.94 11.15
CA ASN A 6 -9.10 -4.32 9.75
C ASN A 6 -10.47 -3.96 9.18
N LEU A 7 -10.47 -3.41 7.96
CA LEU A 7 -11.71 -3.20 7.24
C LEU A 7 -12.27 -4.53 6.74
N THR A 8 -13.58 -4.62 6.77
CA THR A 8 -14.37 -5.76 6.31
C THR A 8 -15.54 -5.27 5.48
N PRO A 9 -16.23 -6.14 4.73
CA PRO A 9 -17.45 -5.76 4.00
C PRO A 9 -18.51 -5.09 4.88
N GLU A 10 -18.56 -5.45 6.19
CA GLU A 10 -19.56 -4.96 7.15
C GLU A 10 -19.24 -3.55 7.67
N ASN A 11 -17.95 -3.23 7.89
CA ASN A 11 -17.57 -1.97 8.53
C ASN A 11 -17.10 -0.88 7.54
N ILE A 12 -16.68 -1.24 6.32
CA ILE A 12 -16.06 -0.32 5.36
C ILE A 12 -16.93 0.90 5.02
N ALA A 13 -18.26 0.74 5.06
CA ALA A 13 -19.18 1.84 4.76
C ALA A 13 -18.97 3.04 5.69
N ASN A 14 -18.69 2.78 6.98
CA ASN A 14 -18.58 3.79 8.03
C ASN A 14 -17.13 4.25 8.27
N GLU A 15 -16.16 3.61 7.63
CA GLU A 15 -14.75 3.86 7.88
C GLU A 15 -14.10 4.71 6.78
N HIS A 16 -13.06 5.46 7.13
CA HIS A 16 -12.24 6.16 6.13
C HIS A 16 -11.21 5.23 5.48
N ILE A 17 -10.89 5.46 4.20
CA ILE A 17 -10.08 4.55 3.40
C ILE A 17 -8.89 5.20 2.67
N CYS A 18 -8.66 6.49 2.79
CA CYS A 18 -7.56 7.13 2.05
C CYS A 18 -7.08 8.43 2.70
N CYS A 19 -5.94 8.94 2.21
CA CYS A 19 -5.38 10.20 2.66
C CYS A 19 -6.18 11.44 2.20
N ALA A 20 -7.00 11.34 1.15
CA ALA A 20 -7.80 12.44 0.59
C ALA A 20 -9.21 12.57 1.14
N ILE A 21 -9.56 11.82 2.18
CA ILE A 21 -10.94 11.70 2.72
C ILE A 21 -11.59 13.03 3.14
N TRP A 22 -10.78 14.05 3.44
CA TRP A 22 -11.29 15.33 3.91
C TRP A 22 -11.52 16.36 2.79
N ASP A 23 -11.24 15.99 1.54
CA ASP A 23 -11.47 16.87 0.40
C ASP A 23 -12.79 16.51 -0.29
N PRO A 24 -13.83 17.37 -0.19
CA PRO A 24 -15.13 17.12 -0.81
C PRO A 24 -15.06 16.89 -2.31
N LYS A 25 -14.05 17.46 -2.99
CA LYS A 25 -13.84 17.29 -4.43
C LYS A 25 -13.49 15.84 -4.80
N HIS A 26 -12.99 15.06 -3.86
CA HIS A 26 -12.58 13.66 -4.06
C HIS A 26 -13.60 12.64 -3.55
N GLN A 27 -14.78 13.06 -3.05
CA GLN A 27 -15.76 12.15 -2.44
C GLN A 27 -16.19 11.05 -3.41
N CYS A 28 -16.49 11.37 -4.65
CA CYS A 28 -16.84 10.35 -5.67
C CYS A 28 -15.72 9.30 -5.87
N GLY A 29 -14.46 9.72 -5.82
CA GLY A 29 -13.31 8.80 -5.89
C GLY A 29 -13.20 7.92 -4.65
N VAL A 30 -13.49 8.47 -3.47
CA VAL A 30 -13.53 7.72 -2.20
C VAL A 30 -14.61 6.65 -2.23
N ASP A 31 -15.82 7.00 -2.69
CA ASP A 31 -16.94 6.06 -2.76
C ASP A 31 -16.65 4.91 -3.75
N ARG A 32 -16.12 5.23 -4.93
CA ARG A 32 -15.68 4.21 -5.91
C ARG A 32 -14.57 3.32 -5.34
N LYS A 33 -13.63 3.89 -4.60
CA LYS A 33 -12.58 3.10 -3.95
C LYS A 33 -13.15 2.18 -2.88
N LYS A 34 -14.15 2.61 -2.09
CA LYS A 34 -14.84 1.74 -1.11
C LYS A 34 -15.47 0.53 -1.79
N GLU A 35 -16.21 0.75 -2.86
CA GLU A 35 -16.83 -0.33 -3.64
C GLU A 35 -15.78 -1.28 -4.24
N TRP A 36 -14.68 -0.74 -4.75
CA TRP A 36 -13.58 -1.54 -5.26
C TRP A 36 -12.96 -2.40 -4.14
N ILE A 37 -12.59 -1.82 -2.99
CA ILE A 37 -12.03 -2.57 -1.86
C ILE A 37 -13.00 -3.65 -1.38
N LYS A 38 -14.30 -3.35 -1.29
CA LYS A 38 -15.33 -4.30 -0.88
C LYS A 38 -15.34 -5.55 -1.75
N ASN A 39 -15.17 -5.38 -3.05
CA ASN A 39 -15.07 -6.49 -3.99
C ASN A 39 -13.73 -7.24 -3.88
N LYS A 40 -12.67 -6.57 -3.41
CA LYS A 40 -11.31 -7.11 -3.29
C LYS A 40 -11.05 -7.91 -2.00
N PHE A 41 -11.90 -7.80 -1.00
CA PHE A 41 -11.74 -8.60 0.24
C PHE A 41 -11.72 -10.10 -0.04
N LYS A 42 -12.51 -10.59 -1.00
CA LYS A 42 -12.51 -11.99 -1.44
C LYS A 42 -11.20 -12.44 -2.08
N ASP A 43 -10.43 -11.50 -2.62
CA ASP A 43 -9.14 -11.72 -3.26
C ASP A 43 -7.96 -11.59 -2.27
N GLY A 44 -8.24 -11.39 -0.97
CA GLY A 44 -7.24 -11.28 0.07
C GLY A 44 -6.75 -9.86 0.35
N HIS A 45 -7.44 -8.84 -0.17
CA HIS A 45 -7.11 -7.43 0.10
C HIS A 45 -7.26 -7.10 1.57
N VAL A 46 -6.27 -6.44 2.15
CA VAL A 46 -6.24 -6.01 3.54
C VAL A 46 -6.11 -4.49 3.62
N PHE A 47 -7.00 -3.90 4.37
CA PHE A 47 -6.90 -2.50 4.77
C PHE A 47 -6.95 -2.43 6.29
N ARG A 48 -5.79 -2.16 6.90
CA ARG A 48 -5.66 -2.03 8.35
C ARG A 48 -5.44 -0.58 8.72
N LYS A 49 -6.25 -0.05 9.60
CA LYS A 49 -6.18 1.35 10.04
C LYS A 49 -6.23 1.50 11.54
N PHE A 50 -5.84 2.68 12.00
CA PHE A 50 -6.05 3.10 13.38
C PHE A 50 -7.55 3.23 13.67
N ASN A 51 -8.01 2.74 14.82
CA ASN A 51 -9.42 2.83 15.21
C ASN A 51 -9.77 4.25 15.71
N ASP A 52 -9.56 5.22 14.83
CA ASP A 52 -9.82 6.63 15.07
C ASP A 52 -9.97 7.34 13.71
N ARG A 53 -10.25 8.65 13.75
CA ARG A 53 -10.36 9.53 12.57
C ARG A 53 -9.01 9.85 11.91
N TRP A 54 -7.89 9.52 12.56
CA TRP A 54 -6.57 9.80 12.02
C TRP A 54 -6.28 8.98 10.75
N LYS A 55 -5.66 9.64 9.78
CA LYS A 55 -5.18 8.98 8.56
C LYS A 55 -3.91 8.19 8.86
N ILE A 56 -4.08 7.04 9.46
CA ILE A 56 -3.04 6.09 9.82
C ILE A 56 -3.50 4.72 9.35
N PHE A 57 -2.86 4.18 8.32
CA PHE A 57 -3.27 2.90 7.73
C PHE A 57 -2.18 2.27 6.87
N ILE A 58 -2.32 0.98 6.63
CA ILE A 58 -1.65 0.22 5.60
C ILE A 58 -2.68 -0.50 4.73
N GLU A 59 -2.41 -0.56 3.43
CA GLU A 59 -3.25 -1.21 2.42
C GLU A 59 -2.39 -2.11 1.55
N TYR A 60 -2.73 -3.39 1.46
CA TYR A 60 -2.00 -4.37 0.66
C TYR A 60 -2.90 -5.51 0.21
N GLU A 61 -2.46 -6.27 -0.80
CA GLU A 61 -3.12 -7.49 -1.27
C GLU A 61 -2.13 -8.43 -1.98
N PRO A 62 -2.51 -9.70 -2.25
CA PRO A 62 -1.69 -10.59 -3.06
C PRO A 62 -1.40 -9.97 -4.43
N ILE A 63 -0.13 -10.05 -4.85
CA ILE A 63 0.35 -9.41 -6.09
C ILE A 63 -0.36 -9.94 -7.33
N GLU A 64 -0.82 -11.19 -7.30
CA GLU A 64 -1.54 -11.84 -8.39
C GLU A 64 -2.87 -11.16 -8.69
N THR A 65 -3.48 -10.52 -7.70
CA THR A 65 -4.76 -9.81 -7.82
C THR A 65 -4.59 -8.30 -7.82
N ALA A 66 -3.37 -7.83 -7.54
CA ALA A 66 -3.07 -6.41 -7.44
C ALA A 66 -3.19 -5.70 -8.79
N TRP A 67 -3.87 -4.56 -8.78
CA TRP A 67 -4.02 -3.75 -9.99
C TRP A 67 -2.85 -2.79 -10.15
N VAL A 68 -1.69 -3.36 -10.41
CA VAL A 68 -0.43 -2.63 -10.59
C VAL A 68 0.36 -3.25 -11.75
N PRO A 69 1.16 -2.48 -12.48
CA PRO A 69 1.94 -2.97 -13.60
C PRO A 69 3.20 -3.71 -13.13
N ILE A 70 3.03 -4.66 -12.22
CA ILE A 70 4.10 -5.43 -11.61
C ILE A 70 3.79 -6.91 -11.75
N ASN A 71 4.74 -7.67 -12.28
CA ASN A 71 4.63 -9.12 -12.37
C ASN A 71 5.35 -9.76 -11.18
N GLY A 72 4.64 -10.58 -10.42
CA GLY A 72 5.17 -11.32 -9.30
C GLY A 72 4.32 -12.53 -8.99
N LYS A 73 4.83 -13.40 -8.13
CA LYS A 73 4.10 -14.57 -7.67
C LYS A 73 4.42 -14.81 -6.20
N ASN A 74 3.35 -15.02 -5.43
CA ASN A 74 3.44 -15.35 -4.01
C ASN A 74 4.06 -14.22 -3.16
N TYR A 75 3.69 -12.95 -3.48
CA TYR A 75 4.07 -11.77 -2.69
C TYR A 75 2.84 -10.99 -2.28
N GLU A 76 2.90 -10.30 -1.12
CA GLU A 76 1.97 -9.23 -0.82
C GLU A 76 2.48 -7.92 -1.43
N TYR A 77 1.60 -7.18 -2.10
CA TYR A 77 1.89 -5.85 -2.64
C TYR A 77 1.31 -4.76 -1.76
N ILE A 78 2.15 -3.87 -1.23
CA ILE A 78 1.70 -2.71 -0.45
C ILE A 78 1.34 -1.57 -1.41
N TYR A 79 0.06 -1.19 -1.44
CA TYR A 79 -0.44 -0.03 -2.17
C TYR A 79 -0.11 1.28 -1.48
N CYS A 80 -0.35 1.31 -0.17
CA CYS A 80 -0.19 2.52 0.61
C CYS A 80 0.13 2.20 2.07
N LEU A 81 1.04 2.97 2.62
CA LEU A 81 1.30 3.07 4.04
C LEU A 81 1.26 4.55 4.39
N TRP A 82 0.36 4.97 5.25
CA TRP A 82 0.22 6.37 5.62
C TRP A 82 0.18 6.55 7.12
N VAL A 83 0.95 7.52 7.61
CA VAL A 83 0.95 7.94 9.01
C VAL A 83 0.81 9.46 9.06
N ALA A 84 -0.24 9.95 9.71
CA ALA A 84 -0.46 11.38 9.90
C ALA A 84 0.74 12.04 10.59
N TRP A 85 1.04 13.27 10.19
CA TRP A 85 2.23 14.01 10.64
C TRP A 85 2.40 14.01 12.17
N SER A 86 1.33 14.22 12.91
CA SER A 86 1.32 14.25 14.39
C SER A 86 1.80 12.94 15.04
N PHE A 87 1.90 11.86 14.29
CA PHE A 87 2.24 10.52 14.76
C PHE A 87 3.55 9.97 14.19
N LYS A 88 4.27 10.72 13.36
CA LYS A 88 5.49 10.25 12.68
C LYS A 88 6.58 9.68 13.60
N TRP A 89 6.64 10.16 14.85
CA TRP A 89 7.64 9.76 15.83
C TRP A 89 7.26 8.58 16.72
N LYS A 90 6.07 7.98 16.52
CA LYS A 90 5.49 6.98 17.41
C LYS A 90 5.67 5.53 16.94
N TRP A 91 6.62 5.24 16.08
CA TRP A 91 6.87 3.89 15.54
C TRP A 91 5.68 3.24 14.81
N ILE A 92 4.61 3.98 14.60
CA ILE A 92 3.33 3.50 14.03
C ILE A 92 3.52 2.93 12.62
N ALA A 93 4.33 3.57 11.78
CA ALA A 93 4.62 3.04 10.44
C ALA A 93 5.30 1.67 10.51
N ARG A 94 6.16 1.47 11.52
CA ARG A 94 6.80 0.19 11.80
C ARG A 94 5.79 -0.87 12.24
N GLU A 95 4.91 -0.53 13.20
CA GLU A 95 3.86 -1.45 13.68
C GLU A 95 2.96 -1.94 12.54
N LEU A 96 2.54 -1.02 11.66
CA LEU A 96 1.73 -1.35 10.49
C LEU A 96 2.48 -2.24 9.49
N LEU A 97 3.75 -1.95 9.25
CA LEU A 97 4.58 -2.74 8.33
C LEU A 97 4.88 -4.13 8.90
N GLU A 98 5.20 -4.23 10.20
CA GLU A 98 5.42 -5.50 10.89
C GLU A 98 4.16 -6.36 10.88
N TYR A 99 2.98 -5.75 11.01
CA TYR A 99 1.72 -6.47 10.86
C TYR A 99 1.60 -7.10 9.46
N ALA A 100 1.84 -6.35 8.39
CA ALA A 100 1.78 -6.87 7.03
C ALA A 100 2.83 -7.97 6.78
N ILE A 101 4.03 -7.83 7.35
CA ILE A 101 5.10 -8.85 7.27
C ILE A 101 4.65 -10.15 7.96
N ASN A 102 4.05 -10.05 9.15
CA ASN A 102 3.59 -11.22 9.88
C ASN A 102 2.41 -11.90 9.17
N ASP A 103 1.46 -11.12 8.64
CA ASP A 103 0.36 -11.64 7.83
C ASP A 103 0.87 -12.39 6.59
N ALA A 104 1.85 -11.81 5.88
CA ALA A 104 2.49 -12.48 4.74
C ALA A 104 3.19 -13.80 5.14
N LYS A 105 3.84 -13.84 6.32
CA LYS A 105 4.43 -15.08 6.87
C LYS A 105 3.39 -16.13 7.17
N GLU A 106 2.29 -15.75 7.84
CA GLU A 106 1.18 -16.66 8.16
C GLU A 106 0.55 -17.24 6.88
N LYS A 107 0.43 -16.44 5.83
CA LYS A 107 -0.04 -16.86 4.51
C LYS A 107 1.01 -17.63 3.70
N LYS A 108 2.23 -17.82 4.23
CA LYS A 108 3.37 -18.47 3.55
C LYS A 108 3.73 -17.80 2.23
N MET A 109 3.62 -16.47 2.17
CA MET A 109 4.10 -15.69 1.04
C MET A 109 5.63 -15.69 0.98
N SER A 110 6.18 -15.51 -0.21
CA SER A 110 7.63 -15.39 -0.44
C SER A 110 8.21 -14.06 0.03
N GLY A 111 7.36 -13.05 0.21
CA GLY A 111 7.77 -11.74 0.68
C GLY A 111 6.72 -10.67 0.48
N ILE A 112 7.15 -9.43 0.70
CA ILE A 112 6.35 -8.23 0.49
C ILE A 112 7.07 -7.32 -0.50
N CYS A 113 6.33 -6.65 -1.37
CA CYS A 113 6.86 -5.69 -2.32
C CYS A 113 6.03 -4.40 -2.35
N THR A 114 6.63 -3.34 -2.83
CA THR A 114 5.98 -2.04 -3.04
C THR A 114 6.71 -1.22 -4.09
N LEU A 115 6.04 -0.21 -4.65
CA LEU A 115 6.66 0.82 -5.47
C LEU A 115 7.14 1.97 -4.60
N VAL A 116 8.34 2.43 -4.86
CA VAL A 116 8.95 3.57 -4.17
C VAL A 116 9.57 4.55 -5.17
N ALA A 117 9.71 5.80 -4.77
CA ALA A 117 10.39 6.80 -5.56
C ALA A 117 11.86 6.96 -5.12
N LYS A 118 12.78 7.11 -6.08
CA LYS A 118 14.18 7.48 -5.80
C LYS A 118 14.28 8.86 -5.15
N LYS A 119 13.43 9.79 -5.57
CA LYS A 119 13.30 11.15 -5.02
C LYS A 119 11.88 11.34 -4.53
N LYS A 120 11.69 12.26 -3.58
CA LYS A 120 10.38 12.60 -3.03
C LYS A 120 9.39 12.93 -4.15
N LYS A 121 8.32 12.16 -4.24
CA LYS A 121 7.18 12.38 -5.14
C LYS A 121 5.87 12.37 -4.34
N PRO A 122 4.83 13.08 -4.80
CA PRO A 122 3.50 12.94 -4.22
C PRO A 122 3.03 11.49 -4.26
N PHE A 123 2.39 11.04 -3.18
CA PHE A 123 1.75 9.72 -3.07
C PHE A 123 2.68 8.49 -3.11
N LEU A 124 4.01 8.67 -3.22
CA LEU A 124 4.98 7.58 -3.14
C LEU A 124 5.94 7.80 -1.97
N TRP A 125 6.26 6.73 -1.29
CA TRP A 125 7.30 6.74 -0.26
C TRP A 125 8.68 6.86 -0.88
N GLU A 126 9.59 7.51 -0.15
CA GLU A 126 11.00 7.51 -0.51
C GLU A 126 11.61 6.12 -0.24
N LYS A 127 12.46 5.68 -1.16
CA LYS A 127 13.20 4.41 -1.08
C LYS A 127 13.87 4.22 0.29
N LYS A 128 14.51 5.25 0.82
CA LYS A 128 15.24 5.22 2.11
C LYS A 128 14.38 4.76 3.29
N PHE A 129 13.08 5.04 3.28
CA PHE A 129 12.17 4.59 4.33
C PHE A 129 12.12 3.06 4.38
N PHE A 130 11.89 2.42 3.24
CA PHE A 130 11.79 0.96 3.17
C PHE A 130 13.15 0.27 3.33
N GLU A 131 14.24 0.87 2.83
CA GLU A 131 15.60 0.37 3.06
C GLU A 131 15.93 0.26 4.56
N HIS A 132 15.41 1.17 5.39
CA HIS A 132 15.54 1.12 6.84
C HIS A 132 14.87 -0.14 7.45
N PHE A 133 13.92 -0.74 6.76
CA PHE A 133 13.25 -1.99 7.13
C PHE A 133 13.75 -3.20 6.30
N TRP A 134 15.00 -3.13 5.80
CA TRP A 134 15.69 -4.19 5.04
C TRP A 134 15.08 -4.52 3.67
N PHE A 135 14.17 -3.71 3.15
CA PHE A 135 13.76 -3.84 1.77
C PHE A 135 14.92 -3.57 0.82
N LYS A 136 15.03 -4.38 -0.23
CA LYS A 136 16.05 -4.22 -1.27
C LYS A 136 15.39 -3.83 -2.58
N ALA A 137 15.97 -2.86 -3.29
CA ALA A 137 15.56 -2.57 -4.65
C ALA A 137 15.99 -3.74 -5.53
N VAL A 138 15.03 -4.36 -6.20
CA VAL A 138 15.27 -5.51 -7.09
C VAL A 138 15.17 -5.11 -8.55
N ASP A 139 14.53 -3.98 -8.84
CA ASP A 139 14.43 -3.43 -10.19
C ASP A 139 14.19 -1.91 -10.18
N ALA A 140 14.53 -1.20 -11.24
CA ALA A 140 14.35 0.23 -11.36
C ALA A 140 14.10 0.69 -12.79
N VAL A 141 13.11 1.54 -12.99
CA VAL A 141 12.87 2.27 -14.25
C VAL A 141 13.32 3.72 -14.08
N GLU A 142 14.13 4.21 -14.99
CA GLU A 142 14.79 5.51 -14.82
C GLU A 142 13.84 6.70 -14.95
N ASP A 143 12.78 6.63 -15.74
CA ASP A 143 11.92 7.76 -16.07
C ASP A 143 10.43 7.42 -15.93
N TYR A 144 9.90 7.56 -14.74
CA TYR A 144 8.46 7.43 -14.52
C TYR A 144 7.63 8.48 -15.32
N GLU A 145 8.20 9.64 -15.62
CA GLU A 145 7.53 10.74 -16.35
C GLU A 145 7.43 10.51 -17.86
N LYS A 146 8.28 9.67 -18.44
CA LYS A 146 8.22 9.35 -19.90
C LYS A 146 7.20 8.26 -20.24
N ILE A 147 6.62 7.62 -19.28
CA ILE A 147 5.70 6.48 -19.46
C ILE A 147 4.31 6.95 -19.90
N ASP A 148 3.91 8.16 -19.56
CA ASP A 148 2.58 8.69 -19.87
C ASP A 148 2.39 9.11 -21.35
N GLU A 149 3.47 9.28 -22.10
CA GLU A 149 3.42 9.68 -23.52
C GLU A 149 3.28 8.53 -24.53
N ARG A 150 3.44 7.26 -24.12
CA ARG A 150 3.36 6.10 -25.04
C ARG A 150 2.26 5.12 -24.66
N ARG A 151 1.07 5.37 -25.16
CA ARG A 151 -0.17 4.59 -24.91
C ARG A 151 -0.20 3.14 -25.40
N ASN A 152 0.89 2.54 -25.90
CA ASN A 152 0.79 1.26 -26.63
C ASN A 152 1.80 0.18 -26.21
N ASN A 153 2.50 0.28 -25.12
CA ASN A 153 3.35 -0.83 -24.68
C ASN A 153 3.04 -1.22 -23.22
N THR A 154 2.87 -2.51 -23.01
CA THR A 154 2.84 -3.13 -21.69
C THR A 154 4.13 -2.75 -20.99
N ILE A 155 4.07 -1.76 -20.08
CA ILE A 155 5.22 -1.28 -19.38
C ILE A 155 5.43 -2.20 -18.19
N THR A 156 6.47 -3.00 -18.25
CA THR A 156 6.98 -3.69 -17.09
C THR A 156 7.72 -2.66 -16.25
N ILE A 157 7.03 -1.99 -15.34
CA ILE A 157 7.69 -1.14 -14.34
C ILE A 157 8.27 -2.08 -13.30
N ARG A 158 9.60 -2.08 -13.20
CA ARG A 158 10.33 -2.97 -12.32
C ARG A 158 11.15 -2.15 -11.34
N THR A 159 10.54 -1.63 -10.30
CA THR A 159 11.28 -1.23 -9.10
C THR A 159 10.71 -1.99 -7.91
N TRP A 160 11.45 -2.95 -7.45
CA TRP A 160 11.06 -3.83 -6.37
C TRP A 160 11.89 -3.54 -5.14
N MET A 161 11.23 -3.52 -4.00
CA MET A 161 11.91 -3.72 -2.74
C MET A 161 11.29 -4.95 -2.08
N ASN A 162 12.04 -6.02 -2.00
CA ASN A 162 11.60 -7.26 -1.36
C ASN A 162 12.20 -7.38 0.03
N ILE A 163 11.38 -7.84 0.97
CA ILE A 163 11.89 -8.57 2.11
C ILE A 163 11.80 -10.06 1.75
N LEU A 164 12.93 -10.74 1.76
CA LEU A 164 12.93 -12.20 1.84
C LEU A 164 12.51 -12.55 3.26
N ILE A 165 11.41 -13.24 3.40
CA ILE A 165 10.91 -13.75 4.68
C ILE A 165 11.64 -15.03 5.04
#